data_3cef48948ea26ac019ac8a2d045f3c87
#
_entry.id   3cef48948ea26ac019ac8a2d045f3c87
#
_cell.length_a   1.000
_cell.length_b   1.000
_cell.length_c   1.000
_cell.angle_alpha   90.00
_cell.angle_beta   90.00
_cell.angle_gamma   90.00
#
_symmetry.space_group_name_H-M   'P 1'
#
loop_
_entity.id
_entity.type
_entity.pdbx_description
1 polymer ?
#
loop_
_entity_poly.entity_id
_entity_poly.type
_entity_poly.pdbx_seq_one_letter_code
_entity_poly.pdbx_strand_id
1 'polypeptide(L)'
;MASIRRLKKDVDYLTFAVIADCMSYNSSVGKSEPEVVNIVKKMVEYRNETRSKISARKSFNDKKEARSYYKGISIDLLKTVDGEFTRLSELVKQNA
;
A
#
# COMPACT_ATOMS: atom_id res chain seq x y z
N MET A 1 -16.37 -10.20 9.61
CA MET A 1 -15.19 -9.39 10.00
C MET A 1 -13.95 -9.94 9.31
N ALA A 2 -13.18 -9.08 8.70
CA ALA A 2 -11.94 -9.51 8.07
C ALA A 2 -10.96 -9.97 9.16
N SER A 3 -10.35 -11.14 8.98
CA SER A 3 -9.35 -11.64 9.90
C SER A 3 -8.06 -10.84 9.78
N ILE A 4 -7.24 -10.85 10.81
CA ILE A 4 -5.91 -10.22 10.79
C ILE A 4 -5.07 -10.79 9.64
N ARG A 5 -5.16 -12.11 9.42
CA ARG A 5 -4.46 -12.78 8.31
C ARG A 5 -4.88 -12.21 6.96
N ARG A 6 -6.20 -12.01 6.77
CA ARG A 6 -6.71 -11.45 5.52
C ARG A 6 -6.27 -10.01 5.32
N LEU A 7 -6.28 -9.21 6.38
CA LEU A 7 -5.82 -7.83 6.32
C LEU A 7 -4.35 -7.75 5.88
N LYS A 8 -3.49 -8.63 6.43
CA LYS A 8 -2.08 -8.72 6.01
C LYS A 8 -1.94 -9.09 4.54
N LYS A 9 -2.76 -10.01 4.06
CA LYS A 9 -2.79 -10.40 2.64
C LYS A 9 -3.22 -9.23 1.76
N ASP A 10 -4.22 -8.46 2.20
CA ASP A 10 -4.69 -7.29 1.47
C ASP A 10 -3.60 -6.24 1.37
N VAL A 11 -2.86 -6.00 2.44
CA VAL A 11 -1.70 -5.08 2.44
C VAL A 11 -0.69 -5.53 1.38
N ASP A 12 -0.30 -6.79 1.37
CA ASP A 12 0.66 -7.33 0.41
C ASP A 12 0.13 -7.21 -1.02
N TYR A 13 -1.10 -7.65 -1.25
CA TYR A 13 -1.70 -7.66 -2.57
C TYR A 13 -1.77 -6.26 -3.16
N LEU A 14 -2.29 -5.30 -2.40
CA LEU A 14 -2.51 -3.94 -2.91
C LEU A 14 -1.20 -3.16 -3.07
N THR A 15 -0.26 -3.29 -2.12
CA THR A 15 1.04 -2.60 -2.26
C THR A 15 1.86 -3.19 -3.39
N PHE A 16 1.84 -4.51 -3.57
CA PHE A 16 2.56 -5.16 -4.67
C PHE A 16 1.94 -4.85 -6.04
N ALA A 17 0.63 -4.60 -6.09
CA ALA A 17 -0.02 -4.18 -7.33
C ALA A 17 0.55 -2.84 -7.82
N VAL A 18 0.75 -1.88 -6.92
CA VAL A 18 1.36 -0.59 -7.25
C VAL A 18 2.81 -0.80 -7.70
N ILE A 19 3.58 -1.60 -6.94
CA ILE A 19 4.98 -1.89 -7.25
C ILE A 19 5.11 -2.56 -8.63
N ALA A 20 4.25 -3.54 -8.91
CA ALA A 20 4.26 -4.24 -10.19
C ALA A 20 3.99 -3.30 -11.36
N ASP A 21 3.04 -2.39 -11.22
CA ASP A 21 2.74 -1.39 -12.25
C ASP A 21 3.91 -0.42 -12.46
N CYS A 22 4.58 -0.02 -11.38
CA CYS A 22 5.77 0.83 -11.46
C CYS A 22 6.91 0.14 -12.22
N MET A 23 7.17 -1.11 -11.90
CA MET A 23 8.21 -1.89 -12.55
C MET A 23 7.89 -2.14 -14.02
N SER A 24 6.63 -2.42 -14.32
CA SER A 24 6.15 -2.61 -15.68
C SER A 24 6.33 -1.35 -16.51
N TYR A 25 6.02 -0.19 -15.94
CA TYR A 25 6.22 1.09 -16.61
C TYR A 25 7.70 1.36 -16.89
N ASN A 26 8.58 1.19 -15.88
CA ASN A 26 10.01 1.40 -16.07
C ASN A 26 10.59 0.45 -17.12
N SER A 27 10.14 -0.80 -17.14
CA SER A 27 10.54 -1.78 -18.15
C SER A 27 10.09 -1.35 -19.54
N SER A 28 8.88 -0.83 -19.67
CA SER A 28 8.30 -0.36 -20.91
C SER A 28 9.07 0.82 -21.51
N VAL A 29 9.49 1.78 -20.68
CA VAL A 29 10.26 2.95 -21.16
C VAL A 29 11.76 2.68 -21.26
N GLY A 30 12.21 1.52 -20.78
CA GLY A 30 13.62 1.10 -20.89
C GLY A 30 14.58 1.84 -19.97
N LYS A 31 14.07 2.47 -18.91
CA LYS A 31 14.91 3.19 -17.94
C LYS A 31 14.19 3.27 -16.58
N SER A 32 14.96 3.51 -15.52
CA SER A 32 14.44 3.74 -14.18
C SER A 32 14.13 5.22 -13.98
N GLU A 33 12.83 5.56 -13.97
CA GLU A 33 12.41 6.91 -13.65
C GLU A 33 12.55 7.13 -12.14
N PRO A 34 13.28 8.17 -11.68
CA PRO A 34 13.49 8.38 -10.24
C PRO A 34 12.21 8.53 -9.42
N GLU A 35 11.21 9.22 -9.97
CA GLU A 35 9.93 9.43 -9.29
C GLU A 35 9.14 8.12 -9.16
N VAL A 36 9.22 7.24 -10.16
CA VAL A 36 8.59 5.93 -10.12
C VAL A 36 9.30 5.03 -9.10
N VAL A 37 10.63 5.08 -9.04
CA VAL A 37 11.42 4.36 -8.04
C VAL A 37 11.04 4.83 -6.63
N ASN A 38 10.79 6.13 -6.44
CA ASN A 38 10.36 6.66 -5.15
C ASN A 38 9.00 6.11 -4.73
N ILE A 39 8.08 5.91 -5.67
CA ILE A 39 6.78 5.27 -5.38
C ILE A 39 7.00 3.84 -4.89
N VAL A 40 7.89 3.09 -5.53
CA VAL A 40 8.22 1.71 -5.11
C VAL A 40 8.76 1.71 -3.69
N LYS A 41 9.72 2.56 -3.39
CA LYS A 41 10.30 2.67 -2.04
C LYS A 41 9.25 3.00 -0.99
N LYS A 42 8.40 3.96 -1.30
CA LYS A 42 7.32 4.37 -0.40
C LYS A 42 6.35 3.22 -0.14
N MET A 43 6.02 2.44 -1.16
CA MET A 43 5.12 1.29 -1.01
C MET A 43 5.74 0.18 -0.16
N VAL A 44 7.04 -0.08 -0.32
CA VAL A 44 7.74 -1.07 0.50
C VAL A 44 7.74 -0.64 1.97
N GLU A 45 8.07 0.61 2.24
CA GLU A 45 8.06 1.16 3.60
C GLU A 45 6.66 1.11 4.21
N TYR A 46 5.67 1.55 3.46
CA TYR A 46 4.27 1.55 3.90
C TYR A 46 3.80 0.13 4.22
N ARG A 47 4.12 -0.83 3.35
CA ARG A 47 3.81 -2.24 3.58
C ARG A 47 4.39 -2.73 4.91
N ASN A 48 5.69 -2.48 5.12
CA ASN A 48 6.38 -2.94 6.32
C ASN A 48 5.81 -2.31 7.59
N GLU A 49 5.57 -1.02 7.58
CA GLU A 49 4.98 -0.30 8.71
C GLU A 49 3.56 -0.78 9.00
N THR A 50 2.75 -0.95 7.97
CA THR A 50 1.36 -1.36 8.12
C THR A 50 1.27 -2.80 8.64
N ARG A 51 2.11 -3.71 8.13
CA ARG A 51 2.15 -5.08 8.64
C ARG A 51 2.61 -5.11 10.10
N SER A 52 3.53 -4.25 10.49
CA SER A 52 3.96 -4.12 11.88
C SER A 52 2.82 -3.68 12.79
N LYS A 53 2.03 -2.70 12.34
CA LYS A 53 0.85 -2.23 13.08
C LYS A 53 -0.19 -3.35 13.27
N ILE A 54 -0.41 -4.15 12.24
CA ILE A 54 -1.36 -5.26 12.27
C ILE A 54 -0.86 -6.36 13.21
N SER A 55 0.44 -6.63 13.19
CA SER A 55 1.07 -7.69 13.99
C SER A 55 1.28 -7.29 15.45
N ALA A 56 1.30 -6.00 15.75
CA ALA A 56 1.54 -5.51 17.11
C ALA A 56 0.44 -6.00 18.05
N ARG A 57 0.84 -6.53 19.19
CA ARG A 57 -0.12 -6.94 20.21
C ARG A 57 -0.61 -5.69 20.92
N LYS A 58 -1.88 -5.37 20.74
CA LYS A 58 -2.54 -4.26 21.41
C LYS A 58 -3.66 -4.78 22.28
N SER A 59 -3.79 -4.19 23.46
CA SER A 59 -4.92 -4.44 24.33
C SER A 59 -6.04 -3.49 23.96
N PHE A 60 -7.20 -4.05 23.69
CA PHE A 60 -8.40 -3.26 23.42
C PHE A 60 -9.38 -3.44 24.56
N ASN A 61 -10.11 -2.38 24.88
CA ASN A 61 -11.12 -2.42 25.96
C ASN A 61 -12.30 -3.32 25.59
N ASP A 62 -12.64 -3.37 24.31
CA ASP A 62 -13.72 -4.22 23.80
C ASP A 62 -13.51 -4.55 22.32
N LYS A 63 -14.39 -5.41 21.80
CA LYS A 63 -14.35 -5.83 20.39
C LYS A 63 -14.60 -4.67 19.44
N LYS A 64 -15.41 -3.72 19.85
CA LYS A 64 -15.75 -2.56 19.04
C LYS A 64 -14.52 -1.69 18.78
N GLU A 65 -13.72 -1.48 19.81
CA GLU A 65 -12.46 -0.73 19.69
C GLU A 65 -11.48 -1.42 18.75
N ALA A 66 -11.35 -2.74 18.87
CA ALA A 66 -10.50 -3.54 18.00
C ALA A 66 -10.94 -3.45 16.55
N ARG A 67 -12.24 -3.56 16.28
CA ARG A 67 -12.79 -3.43 14.91
C ARG A 67 -12.52 -2.06 14.33
N SER A 68 -12.71 -1.02 15.12
CA SER A 68 -12.48 0.36 14.69
C SER A 68 -11.03 0.58 14.32
N TYR A 69 -10.10 0.04 15.10
CA TYR A 69 -8.66 0.13 14.84
C TYR A 69 -8.28 -0.53 13.50
N TYR A 70 -8.70 -1.78 13.29
CA TYR A 70 -8.37 -2.51 12.07
C TYR A 70 -9.11 -1.97 10.84
N LYS A 71 -10.32 -1.46 11.03
CA LYS A 71 -11.06 -0.78 9.97
C LYS A 71 -10.33 0.49 9.52
N GLY A 72 -9.78 1.24 10.47
CA GLY A 72 -8.97 2.42 10.18
C GLY A 72 -7.75 2.09 9.33
N ILE A 73 -7.07 0.98 9.63
CA ILE A 73 -5.92 0.51 8.84
C ILE A 73 -6.37 0.18 7.41
N SER A 74 -7.50 -0.51 7.27
CA SER A 74 -8.04 -0.89 5.96
C SER A 74 -8.39 0.34 5.11
N ILE A 75 -9.02 1.34 5.70
CA ILE A 75 -9.37 2.58 5.03
C ILE A 75 -8.11 3.33 4.60
N ASP A 76 -7.12 3.43 5.49
CA ASP A 76 -5.84 4.08 5.19
C ASP A 76 -5.12 3.37 4.04
N LEU A 77 -5.14 2.05 4.04
CA LEU A 77 -4.55 1.23 2.97
C LEU A 77 -5.16 1.58 1.62
N LEU A 78 -6.48 1.60 1.52
CA LEU A 78 -7.17 1.91 0.26
C LEU A 78 -6.86 3.33 -0.21
N LYS A 79 -6.87 4.30 0.68
CA LYS A 79 -6.55 5.69 0.34
C LYS A 79 -5.10 5.85 -0.13
N THR A 80 -4.17 5.23 0.57
CA THR A 80 -2.74 5.32 0.25
C THR A 80 -2.44 4.67 -1.10
N VAL A 81 -2.97 3.48 -1.34
CA VAL A 81 -2.78 2.76 -2.61
C VAL A 81 -3.39 3.54 -3.77
N ASP A 82 -4.61 4.03 -3.59
CA ASP A 82 -5.30 4.82 -4.61
C ASP A 82 -4.52 6.10 -4.94
N GLY A 83 -4.00 6.79 -3.92
CA GLY A 83 -3.17 7.98 -4.10
C GLY A 83 -1.90 7.70 -4.90
N GLU A 84 -1.25 6.57 -4.64
CA GLU A 84 -0.03 6.21 -5.36
C GLU A 84 -0.30 5.74 -6.79
N PHE A 85 -1.41 5.06 -7.05
CA PHE A 85 -1.85 4.75 -8.42
C PHE A 85 -2.13 6.02 -9.20
N THR A 86 -2.79 7.00 -8.58
CA THR A 86 -3.07 8.30 -9.20
C THR A 86 -1.78 9.02 -9.56
N ARG A 87 -0.81 9.02 -8.63
CA ARG A 87 0.49 9.63 -8.86
C ARG A 87 1.24 8.98 -10.02
N LEU A 88 1.24 7.65 -10.06
CA LEU A 88 1.86 6.91 -11.16
C LEU A 88 1.19 7.26 -12.48
N SER A 89 -0.14 7.32 -12.50
CA SER A 89 -0.93 7.66 -13.68
C SER A 89 -0.56 9.05 -14.21
N GLU A 90 -0.38 10.02 -13.32
CA GLU A 90 0.05 11.38 -13.69
C GLU A 90 1.45 11.39 -14.25
N LEU A 91 2.38 10.63 -13.68
CA LEU A 91 3.75 10.52 -14.18
C LEU A 91 3.79 9.89 -15.58
N VAL A 92 2.97 8.88 -15.82
CA VAL A 92 2.86 8.24 -17.13
C VAL A 92 2.37 9.24 -18.16
N LYS A 93 1.37 10.07 -17.84
CA LYS A 93 0.85 11.10 -18.74
C LYS A 93 1.88 12.16 -19.04
N GLN A 94 2.66 12.60 -18.04
CA GLN A 94 3.70 13.62 -18.23
C GLN A 94 4.81 13.14 -19.15
N ASN A 95 5.11 11.85 -19.13
CA ASN A 95 6.21 11.26 -19.90
C ASN A 95 5.75 10.64 -21.23
N ALA A 96 4.46 10.73 -21.53
CA ALA A 96 3.90 10.19 -22.77
C ALA A 96 4.15 11.12 -23.98
#